data_a8a45d84c14fedea66b3e167cdb59b45
#
_entry.id   a8a45d84c14fedea66b3e167cdb59b45
#
_cell.length_a   1.000
_cell.length_b   1.000
_cell.length_c   1.000
_cell.angle_alpha   90.00
_cell.angle_beta   90.00
_cell.angle_gamma   90.00
#
_symmetry.space_group_name_H-M   'P 1'
#
loop_
_entity.id
_entity.type
_entity.pdbx_description
1 polymer ?
#
loop_
_entity_poly.entity_id
_entity_poly.type
_entity_poly.pdbx_seq_one_letter_code
_entity_poly.pdbx_strand_id
1 'polypeptide(L)'
;ALYHAMLTNDWSALENTIDVINTLPGIEDVNLYDEEENLVYSSFPDGVGGHSNPNCKDCHADIASMFPGSERSFRIISLDSECEMTQKDIDYRLLMIHSPIHNQTSCHTAACHAHNASDPILGSIVIRIPMDDLDTAIRESSNDFFILAAFSTLFLITFLIFFTRRTINRPLNEIIKATEAVSRGDRSKRMKLSPSLPQDVQLVSETFNKMLDNLQAASEELQDWSQQLEDKVQKKSEELTEIQKE
;
A
#
# COMPACT_ATOMS: atom_id res chain seq x y z
N ALA A 1 36.43 3.55 24.02
CA ALA A 1 37.60 2.74 23.62
C ALA A 1 38.42 3.51 22.58
N LEU A 2 37.91 3.83 21.41
CA LEU A 2 38.61 4.50 20.29
C LEU A 2 39.27 5.81 20.72
N TYR A 3 38.55 6.71 21.38
CA TYR A 3 39.06 7.98 21.89
C TYR A 3 40.21 7.80 22.86
N HIS A 4 40.19 6.79 23.73
CA HIS A 4 41.27 6.51 24.67
C HIS A 4 42.53 6.00 23.95
N ALA A 5 42.35 5.10 22.97
CA ALA A 5 43.46 4.61 22.16
C ALA A 5 44.18 5.76 21.41
N MET A 6 43.39 6.68 20.86
CA MET A 6 43.94 7.88 20.21
C MET A 6 44.69 8.77 21.18
N LEU A 7 44.16 9.05 22.38
CA LEU A 7 44.82 9.87 23.39
C LEU A 7 46.13 9.29 23.92
N THR A 8 46.24 7.97 23.98
CA THR A 8 47.42 7.27 24.46
C THR A 8 48.41 6.93 23.35
N ASN A 9 48.07 7.30 22.09
CA ASN A 9 48.85 6.94 20.90
C ASN A 9 49.08 5.41 20.80
N ASP A 10 48.09 4.64 21.26
CA ASP A 10 48.12 3.19 21.20
C ASP A 10 47.46 2.68 19.93
N TRP A 11 48.29 2.56 18.90
CA TRP A 11 47.86 2.14 17.57
C TRP A 11 47.24 0.75 17.57
N SER A 12 47.81 -0.17 18.35
CA SER A 12 47.28 -1.55 18.47
C SER A 12 45.89 -1.58 19.15
N ALA A 13 45.69 -0.74 20.15
CA ALA A 13 44.36 -0.62 20.77
C ALA A 13 43.34 0.03 19.83
N LEU A 14 43.77 0.94 18.95
CA LEU A 14 42.93 1.55 17.92
C LEU A 14 42.46 0.50 16.91
N GLU A 15 43.42 -0.21 16.29
CA GLU A 15 43.14 -1.30 15.34
C GLU A 15 42.20 -2.33 15.94
N ASN A 16 42.51 -2.87 17.11
CA ASN A 16 41.66 -3.84 17.79
C ASN A 16 40.24 -3.30 18.06
N THR A 17 40.13 -2.02 18.37
CA THR A 17 38.81 -1.41 18.60
C THR A 17 37.98 -1.35 17.30
N ILE A 18 38.62 -0.99 16.20
CA ILE A 18 37.95 -0.94 14.88
C ILE A 18 37.57 -2.37 14.43
N ASP A 19 38.45 -3.34 14.61
CA ASP A 19 38.20 -4.74 14.29
C ASP A 19 37.04 -5.31 15.11
N VAL A 20 36.97 -4.98 16.40
CA VAL A 20 35.81 -5.35 17.24
C VAL A 20 34.50 -4.72 16.71
N ILE A 21 34.54 -3.47 16.28
CA ILE A 21 33.37 -2.83 15.69
C ILE A 21 32.94 -3.57 14.41
N ASN A 22 33.91 -3.96 13.58
CA ASN A 22 33.64 -4.72 12.36
C ASN A 22 33.04 -6.12 12.62
N THR A 23 33.23 -6.69 13.81
CA THR A 23 32.55 -7.97 14.18
C THR A 23 31.09 -7.81 14.54
N LEU A 24 30.58 -6.58 14.65
CA LEU A 24 29.17 -6.35 14.95
C LEU A 24 28.28 -6.75 13.73
N PRO A 25 27.17 -7.43 13.98
CA PRO A 25 26.27 -7.82 12.88
C PRO A 25 25.75 -6.60 12.15
N GLY A 26 25.78 -6.66 10.83
CA GLY A 26 25.29 -5.58 9.97
C GLY A 26 26.32 -4.50 9.67
N ILE A 27 27.59 -4.66 10.04
CA ILE A 27 28.70 -3.80 9.59
C ILE A 27 29.52 -4.56 8.56
N GLU A 28 29.76 -3.96 7.40
CA GLU A 28 30.58 -4.55 6.35
C GLU A 28 32.07 -4.19 6.60
N ASP A 29 32.32 -2.90 6.79
CA ASP A 29 33.64 -2.44 7.20
C ASP A 29 33.62 -1.07 7.90
N VAL A 30 34.78 -0.74 8.49
CA VAL A 30 35.05 0.52 9.15
C VAL A 30 36.41 1.06 8.66
N ASN A 31 36.37 2.25 8.11
CA ASN A 31 37.54 2.94 7.58
C ASN A 31 37.87 4.20 8.40
N LEU A 32 39.13 4.41 8.69
CA LEU A 32 39.65 5.59 9.38
C LEU A 32 40.47 6.43 8.41
N TYR A 33 40.17 7.72 8.34
CA TYR A 33 40.86 8.70 7.53
C TYR A 33 41.53 9.76 8.41
N ASP A 34 42.70 10.28 7.98
CA ASP A 34 43.40 11.41 8.62
C ASP A 34 42.74 12.78 8.26
N GLU A 35 43.40 13.87 8.71
CA GLU A 35 42.95 15.25 8.45
C GLU A 35 43.08 15.64 6.97
N GLU A 36 43.99 15.00 6.22
CA GLU A 36 44.17 15.15 4.78
C GLU A 36 43.31 14.22 3.95
N GLU A 37 42.37 13.51 4.57
CA GLU A 37 41.48 12.54 3.95
C GLU A 37 42.14 11.29 3.36
N ASN A 38 43.38 10.96 3.80
CA ASN A 38 44.04 9.72 3.42
C ASN A 38 43.51 8.57 4.29
N LEU A 39 43.31 7.40 3.68
CA LEU A 39 42.97 6.18 4.42
C LEU A 39 44.12 5.73 5.30
N VAL A 40 43.92 5.76 6.61
CA VAL A 40 44.88 5.36 7.63
C VAL A 40 44.72 3.92 8.04
N TYR A 41 43.49 3.47 8.18
CA TYR A 41 43.14 2.11 8.55
C TYR A 41 41.85 1.64 7.94
N SER A 42 41.80 0.37 7.54
CA SER A 42 40.59 -0.30 7.06
C SER A 42 40.45 -1.64 7.74
N SER A 43 39.25 -1.94 8.26
CA SER A 43 38.95 -3.26 8.80
C SER A 43 38.68 -4.31 7.73
N PHE A 44 38.67 -3.92 6.45
CA PHE A 44 38.52 -4.84 5.34
C PHE A 44 39.76 -5.70 5.15
N PRO A 45 39.67 -7.06 5.24
CA PRO A 45 40.85 -7.93 5.36
C PRO A 45 41.78 -7.94 4.14
N ASP A 46 41.29 -7.57 2.97
CA ASP A 46 42.04 -7.58 1.72
C ASP A 46 42.63 -6.22 1.36
N GLY A 47 43.00 -5.46 2.38
CA GLY A 47 43.77 -4.22 2.29
C GLY A 47 43.72 -3.56 0.93
N VAL A 48 42.60 -2.92 0.63
CA VAL A 48 42.43 -1.97 -0.47
C VAL A 48 43.33 -2.21 -1.69
N GLY A 49 43.30 -3.37 -2.23
CA GLY A 49 43.96 -3.68 -3.50
C GLY A 49 43.18 -3.12 -4.69
N GLY A 50 42.76 -1.86 -4.66
CA GLY A 50 41.88 -1.38 -5.69
C GLY A 50 41.93 0.10 -6.02
N HIS A 51 42.76 0.89 -5.34
CA HIS A 51 42.83 2.34 -5.63
C HIS A 51 43.39 2.70 -7.02
N SER A 52 43.78 1.73 -7.84
CA SER A 52 44.17 1.94 -9.22
C SER A 52 43.02 1.78 -10.23
N ASN A 53 41.85 1.30 -9.83
CA ASN A 53 40.70 1.24 -10.71
C ASN A 53 40.01 2.63 -10.75
N PRO A 54 39.92 3.28 -11.94
CA PRO A 54 39.26 4.60 -12.06
C PRO A 54 37.82 4.60 -11.54
N ASN A 55 37.09 3.50 -11.64
CA ASN A 55 35.74 3.40 -11.16
C ASN A 55 35.61 3.32 -9.63
N CYS A 56 36.68 2.92 -8.93
CA CYS A 56 36.74 2.90 -7.48
C CYS A 56 37.15 4.24 -6.87
N LYS A 57 37.85 5.10 -7.65
CA LYS A 57 38.28 6.41 -7.20
C LYS A 57 37.14 7.33 -6.80
N ASP A 58 36.03 7.28 -7.49
CA ASP A 58 34.87 8.13 -7.22
C ASP A 58 34.19 7.78 -5.88
N CYS A 59 34.37 6.56 -5.38
CA CYS A 59 33.79 6.10 -4.11
C CYS A 59 34.79 5.93 -2.98
N HIS A 60 36.11 5.90 -3.27
CA HIS A 60 37.15 5.57 -2.29
C HIS A 60 38.35 6.54 -2.26
N ALA A 61 38.36 7.56 -3.12
CA ALA A 61 39.57 8.41 -3.27
C ALA A 61 39.68 9.50 -2.21
N ASP A 62 38.58 10.10 -1.84
CA ASP A 62 38.55 11.15 -0.81
C ASP A 62 37.13 11.25 -0.23
N ILE A 63 37.05 11.80 0.99
CA ILE A 63 35.76 11.95 1.70
C ILE A 63 34.83 12.94 0.98
N ALA A 64 35.38 13.95 0.34
CA ALA A 64 34.59 14.95 -0.37
C ALA A 64 33.85 14.35 -1.58
N SER A 65 34.47 13.38 -2.29
CA SER A 65 33.82 12.65 -3.37
C SER A 65 32.83 11.60 -2.84
N MET A 66 33.15 10.94 -1.73
CA MET A 66 32.23 10.01 -1.08
C MET A 66 30.97 10.68 -0.53
N PHE A 67 31.10 11.89 -0.02
CA PHE A 67 30.01 12.68 0.59
C PHE A 67 29.91 14.06 -0.05
N PRO A 68 29.45 14.15 -1.30
CA PRO A 68 29.30 15.43 -1.99
C PRO A 68 28.21 16.28 -1.31
N GLY A 69 28.65 17.35 -0.67
CA GLY A 69 27.81 18.25 0.13
C GLY A 69 28.11 18.11 1.61
N SER A 70 28.75 19.09 2.17
CA SER A 70 29.36 19.15 3.51
C SER A 70 28.40 18.92 4.71
N GLU A 71 27.11 18.77 4.48
CA GLU A 71 26.08 18.63 5.54
C GLU A 71 25.59 17.19 5.74
N ARG A 72 25.95 16.25 4.85
CA ARG A 72 25.43 14.88 4.95
C ARG A 72 26.41 13.95 5.65
N SER A 73 26.01 13.48 6.82
CA SER A 73 26.72 12.45 7.57
C SER A 73 26.44 11.03 7.09
N PHE A 74 25.61 10.85 6.06
CA PHE A 74 25.32 9.54 5.47
C PHE A 74 24.98 9.62 3.98
N ARG A 75 25.23 8.54 3.27
CA ARG A 75 24.88 8.34 1.85
C ARG A 75 24.49 6.88 1.61
N ILE A 76 23.52 6.65 0.76
CA ILE A 76 23.17 5.33 0.25
C ILE A 76 23.73 5.24 -1.17
N ILE A 77 24.52 4.21 -1.43
CA ILE A 77 25.05 3.91 -2.76
C ILE A 77 24.54 2.54 -3.21
N SER A 78 24.22 2.42 -4.49
CA SER A 78 23.95 1.13 -5.12
C SER A 78 25.26 0.65 -5.72
N LEU A 79 25.70 -0.54 -5.36
CA LEU A 79 26.78 -1.21 -6.04
C LEU A 79 26.22 -1.79 -7.33
N ASP A 80 26.32 -1.05 -8.40
CA ASP A 80 26.08 -1.58 -9.72
C ASP A 80 27.21 -2.53 -10.12
N SER A 81 26.92 -3.51 -10.94
CA SER A 81 27.83 -4.55 -11.47
C SER A 81 29.05 -4.04 -12.23
N GLU A 82 29.23 -2.72 -12.32
CA GLU A 82 30.40 -2.08 -12.91
C GLU A 82 31.60 -2.02 -11.94
N CYS A 83 31.40 -2.25 -10.65
CA CYS A 83 32.50 -2.49 -9.72
C CYS A 83 32.96 -3.95 -9.82
N GLU A 84 33.93 -4.17 -10.67
CA GLU A 84 34.54 -5.47 -11.02
C GLU A 84 35.28 -6.18 -9.85
N MET A 85 35.07 -5.74 -8.62
CA MET A 85 35.86 -6.15 -7.44
C MET A 85 35.33 -7.37 -6.70
N THR A 86 34.17 -7.90 -7.08
CA THR A 86 33.68 -9.12 -6.47
C THR A 86 33.12 -10.06 -7.54
N GLN A 87 33.64 -11.29 -7.55
CA GLN A 87 33.19 -12.43 -8.36
C GLN A 87 31.75 -12.90 -8.03
N LYS A 88 30.96 -12.06 -7.40
CA LYS A 88 29.57 -12.30 -7.02
C LYS A 88 28.73 -11.18 -7.63
N ASP A 89 27.64 -11.53 -8.27
CA ASP A 89 26.56 -10.61 -8.66
C ASP A 89 26.03 -9.91 -7.38
N ILE A 90 26.67 -8.81 -7.00
CA ILE A 90 26.34 -8.06 -5.79
C ILE A 90 25.42 -6.93 -6.25
N ASP A 91 24.13 -7.18 -6.19
CA ASP A 91 23.09 -6.18 -6.37
C ASP A 91 22.49 -5.83 -5.00
N TYR A 92 23.30 -5.17 -4.16
CA TYR A 92 22.80 -4.64 -2.90
C TYR A 92 23.23 -3.19 -2.67
N ARG A 93 22.46 -2.49 -1.85
CA ARG A 93 22.75 -1.11 -1.48
C ARG A 93 23.61 -1.08 -0.22
N LEU A 94 24.52 -0.11 -0.19
CA LEU A 94 25.34 0.19 1.00
C LEU A 94 24.91 1.52 1.61
N LEU A 95 24.71 1.53 2.91
CA LEU A 95 24.61 2.75 3.69
C LEU A 95 26.00 3.10 4.19
N MET A 96 26.53 4.23 3.74
CA MET A 96 27.79 4.80 4.22
C MET A 96 27.50 5.88 5.24
N ILE A 97 28.11 5.79 6.42
CA ILE A 97 28.00 6.79 7.50
C ILE A 97 29.36 7.43 7.70
N HIS A 98 29.40 8.74 7.60
CA HIS A 98 30.58 9.55 7.85
C HIS A 98 30.46 10.27 9.20
N SER A 99 31.45 10.08 10.07
CA SER A 99 31.52 10.73 11.37
C SER A 99 32.88 11.43 11.53
N PRO A 100 32.92 12.76 11.52
CA PRO A 100 34.16 13.49 11.74
C PRO A 100 34.63 13.35 13.19
N ILE A 101 35.95 13.26 13.37
CA ILE A 101 36.64 13.25 14.67
C ILE A 101 37.01 14.68 15.01
N HIS A 102 36.23 15.30 15.90
CA HIS A 102 36.47 16.68 16.30
C HIS A 102 37.67 16.81 17.28
N ASN A 103 38.46 17.86 17.07
CA ASN A 103 39.55 18.23 17.97
C ASN A 103 38.98 18.73 19.31
N GLN A 104 39.29 18.00 20.37
CA GLN A 104 38.95 18.39 21.75
C GLN A 104 40.19 18.92 22.48
N THR A 105 39.96 19.68 23.55
CA THR A 105 41.08 20.26 24.36
C THR A 105 42.10 19.20 24.76
N SER A 106 41.65 18.00 25.09
CA SER A 106 42.50 16.86 25.44
C SER A 106 43.34 16.34 24.26
N CYS A 107 42.92 16.56 23.01
CA CYS A 107 43.62 16.08 21.82
C CYS A 107 44.85 16.93 21.48
N HIS A 108 44.86 18.24 21.80
CA HIS A 108 45.94 19.15 21.48
C HIS A 108 46.79 19.56 22.72
N THR A 109 46.38 19.18 23.94
CA THR A 109 47.15 19.46 25.18
C THR A 109 47.93 18.25 25.70
N ALA A 110 47.70 17.06 25.19
CA ALA A 110 48.42 15.86 25.57
C ALA A 110 49.85 15.92 25.04
N ALA A 111 50.82 15.55 25.87
CA ALA A 111 52.27 15.65 25.58
C ALA A 111 52.76 14.81 24.38
N CYS A 112 51.93 13.93 23.87
CA CYS A 112 52.23 13.00 22.77
C CYS A 112 51.59 13.40 21.43
N HIS A 113 50.82 14.53 21.35
CA HIS A 113 50.11 14.92 20.14
C HIS A 113 50.64 16.13 19.42
N ALA A 114 50.69 16.03 18.08
CA ALA A 114 51.21 17.05 17.18
C ALA A 114 50.10 17.96 16.61
N HIS A 115 48.85 17.78 17.02
CA HIS A 115 47.71 18.57 16.47
C HIS A 115 47.69 19.99 17.03
N ASN A 116 47.39 20.95 16.13
CA ASN A 116 47.25 22.33 16.57
C ASN A 116 45.87 22.58 17.12
N ALA A 117 45.73 23.50 18.09
CA ALA A 117 44.43 23.89 18.62
C ALA A 117 43.52 24.55 17.58
N SER A 118 44.07 24.95 16.43
CA SER A 118 43.37 25.57 15.30
C SER A 118 42.67 24.56 14.40
N ASP A 119 43.08 23.28 14.45
CA ASP A 119 42.55 22.27 13.53
C ASP A 119 41.24 21.72 14.09
N PRO A 120 40.08 21.97 13.42
CA PRO A 120 38.77 21.64 14.00
C PRO A 120 38.46 20.14 13.91
N ILE A 121 39.00 19.44 12.91
CA ILE A 121 38.77 18.02 12.62
C ILE A 121 40.13 17.33 12.51
N LEU A 122 40.29 16.21 13.19
CA LEU A 122 41.51 15.40 13.23
C LEU A 122 41.51 14.20 12.30
N GLY A 123 40.39 14.00 11.62
CA GLY A 123 40.13 12.87 10.75
C GLY A 123 38.66 12.48 10.76
N SER A 124 38.35 11.35 10.17
CA SER A 124 36.98 10.87 10.12
C SER A 124 36.89 9.34 10.09
N ILE A 125 35.75 8.84 10.51
CA ILE A 125 35.39 7.44 10.42
C ILE A 125 34.27 7.28 9.40
N VAL A 126 34.45 6.33 8.50
CA VAL A 126 33.42 5.92 7.56
C VAL A 126 33.01 4.46 7.85
N ILE A 127 31.76 4.23 8.11
CA ILE A 127 31.21 2.91 8.38
C ILE A 127 30.34 2.53 7.19
N ARG A 128 30.52 1.32 6.67
CA ARG A 128 29.67 0.74 5.59
C ARG A 128 28.80 -0.34 6.16
N ILE A 129 27.49 -0.24 5.84
CA ILE A 129 26.43 -1.14 6.30
C ILE A 129 25.71 -1.70 5.09
N PRO A 130 25.76 -3.01 4.82
CA PRO A 130 24.99 -3.63 3.75
C PRO A 130 23.50 -3.53 4.04
N MET A 131 22.72 -3.26 3.01
CA MET A 131 21.26 -3.11 3.13
C MET A 131 20.48 -4.30 2.51
N ASP A 132 21.18 -5.39 2.17
CA ASP A 132 20.61 -6.59 1.54
C ASP A 132 19.51 -7.25 2.40
N ASP A 133 19.76 -7.42 3.70
CA ASP A 133 18.76 -7.94 4.64
C ASP A 133 17.53 -7.03 4.71
N LEU A 134 17.75 -5.72 4.75
CA LEU A 134 16.66 -4.74 4.77
C LEU A 134 15.89 -4.73 3.45
N ASP A 135 16.59 -4.77 2.33
CA ASP A 135 15.99 -4.80 1.00
C ASP A 135 15.17 -6.08 0.78
N THR A 136 15.69 -7.21 1.26
CA THR A 136 14.98 -8.50 1.22
C THR A 136 13.73 -8.44 2.10
N ALA A 137 13.85 -7.97 3.34
CA ALA A 137 12.71 -7.83 4.24
C ALA A 137 11.63 -6.88 3.70
N ILE A 138 12.02 -5.76 3.07
CA ILE A 138 11.09 -4.85 2.40
C ILE A 138 10.39 -5.53 1.22
N ARG A 139 11.14 -6.30 0.40
CA ARG A 139 10.59 -7.00 -0.75
C ARG A 139 9.58 -8.08 -0.34
N GLU A 140 9.91 -8.87 0.67
CA GLU A 140 9.03 -9.90 1.22
C GLU A 140 7.76 -9.28 1.82
N SER A 141 7.92 -8.28 2.68
CA SER A 141 6.80 -7.56 3.29
C SER A 141 5.91 -6.88 2.24
N SER A 142 6.51 -6.29 1.22
CA SER A 142 5.78 -5.66 0.10
C SER A 142 4.98 -6.68 -0.68
N ASN A 143 5.56 -7.84 -0.98
CA ASN A 143 4.87 -8.92 -1.69
C ASN A 143 3.66 -9.45 -0.90
N ASP A 144 3.83 -9.70 0.38
CA ASP A 144 2.74 -10.12 1.28
C ASP A 144 1.61 -9.08 1.35
N PHE A 145 1.99 -7.80 1.40
CA PHE A 145 1.03 -6.71 1.37
C PHE A 145 0.23 -6.66 0.07
N PHE A 146 0.88 -6.83 -1.09
CA PHE A 146 0.19 -6.86 -2.38
C PHE A 146 -0.73 -8.07 -2.51
N ILE A 147 -0.32 -9.24 -2.04
CA ILE A 147 -1.15 -10.45 -2.01
C ILE A 147 -2.39 -10.21 -1.14
N LEU A 148 -2.21 -9.70 0.07
CA LEU A 148 -3.32 -9.40 0.98
C LEU A 148 -4.27 -8.36 0.37
N ALA A 149 -3.75 -7.30 -0.25
CA ALA A 149 -4.54 -6.28 -0.92
C ALA A 149 -5.35 -6.85 -2.09
N ALA A 150 -4.75 -7.73 -2.90
CA ALA A 150 -5.42 -8.40 -4.01
C ALA A 150 -6.58 -9.30 -3.52
N PHE A 151 -6.35 -10.12 -2.48
CA PHE A 151 -7.39 -10.94 -1.88
C PHE A 151 -8.51 -10.11 -1.26
N SER A 152 -8.17 -9.05 -0.54
CA SER A 152 -9.14 -8.12 0.06
C SER A 152 -10.00 -7.46 -1.01
N THR A 153 -9.39 -7.00 -2.10
CA THR A 153 -10.11 -6.37 -3.22
C THR A 153 -11.04 -7.37 -3.91
N LEU A 154 -10.56 -8.58 -4.20
CA LEU A 154 -11.37 -9.64 -4.82
C LEU A 154 -12.56 -10.03 -3.93
N PHE A 155 -12.33 -10.16 -2.63
CA PHE A 155 -13.38 -10.43 -1.66
C PHE A 155 -14.43 -9.32 -1.65
N LEU A 156 -14.01 -8.05 -1.62
CA LEU A 156 -14.91 -6.90 -1.62
C LEU A 156 -15.77 -6.86 -2.89
N ILE A 157 -15.16 -7.06 -4.06
CA ILE A 157 -15.89 -7.09 -5.35
C ILE A 157 -16.92 -8.23 -5.34
N THR A 158 -16.52 -9.43 -4.94
CA THR A 158 -17.40 -10.60 -4.90
C THR A 158 -18.56 -10.38 -3.93
N PHE A 159 -18.26 -9.85 -2.75
CA PHE A 159 -19.27 -9.49 -1.75
C PHE A 159 -20.25 -8.43 -2.29
N LEU A 160 -19.74 -7.40 -2.96
CA LEU A 160 -20.56 -6.32 -3.51
C LEU A 160 -21.51 -6.84 -4.61
N ILE A 161 -21.01 -7.70 -5.51
CA ILE A 161 -21.82 -8.34 -6.56
C ILE A 161 -22.90 -9.24 -5.93
N PHE A 162 -22.53 -10.06 -4.94
CA PHE A 162 -23.46 -10.93 -4.24
C PHE A 162 -24.53 -10.11 -3.52
N PHE A 163 -24.12 -9.09 -2.78
CA PHE A 163 -25.03 -8.20 -2.04
C PHE A 163 -26.00 -7.48 -2.97
N THR A 164 -25.49 -6.88 -4.05
CA THR A 164 -26.31 -6.16 -5.03
C THR A 164 -27.32 -7.10 -5.71
N ARG A 165 -26.88 -8.29 -6.14
CA ARG A 165 -27.78 -9.28 -6.73
C ARG A 165 -28.89 -9.72 -5.78
N ARG A 166 -28.55 -9.93 -4.50
CA ARG A 166 -29.51 -10.40 -3.50
C ARG A 166 -30.46 -9.30 -3.02
N THR A 167 -29.94 -8.09 -2.82
CA THR A 167 -30.69 -7.01 -2.13
C THR A 167 -31.44 -6.09 -3.11
N ILE A 168 -30.92 -5.94 -4.34
CA ILE A 168 -31.48 -5.01 -5.33
C ILE A 168 -32.06 -5.75 -6.53
N ASN A 169 -31.24 -6.56 -7.22
CA ASN A 169 -31.66 -7.12 -8.51
C ASN A 169 -32.81 -8.12 -8.41
N ARG A 170 -32.83 -8.96 -7.36
CA ARG A 170 -33.91 -9.93 -7.17
C ARG A 170 -35.26 -9.25 -6.95
N PRO A 171 -35.43 -8.35 -5.96
CA PRO A 171 -36.75 -7.70 -5.75
C PRO A 171 -37.15 -6.83 -6.93
N LEU A 172 -36.22 -6.14 -7.59
CA LEU A 172 -36.51 -5.35 -8.77
C LEU A 172 -37.09 -6.21 -9.92
N ASN A 173 -36.49 -7.38 -10.16
CA ASN A 173 -37.00 -8.32 -11.15
C ASN A 173 -38.41 -8.87 -10.79
N GLU A 174 -38.71 -9.03 -9.52
CA GLU A 174 -40.07 -9.43 -9.09
C GLU A 174 -41.07 -8.31 -9.35
N ILE A 175 -40.74 -7.05 -9.10
CA ILE A 175 -41.57 -5.90 -9.44
C ILE A 175 -41.84 -5.85 -10.96
N ILE A 176 -40.79 -5.96 -11.77
CA ILE A 176 -40.90 -5.95 -13.24
C ILE A 176 -41.85 -7.06 -13.72
N LYS A 177 -41.64 -8.31 -13.25
CA LYS A 177 -42.48 -9.44 -13.62
C LYS A 177 -43.92 -9.29 -13.18
N ALA A 178 -44.17 -8.73 -12.00
CA ALA A 178 -45.51 -8.44 -11.52
C ALA A 178 -46.17 -7.36 -12.38
N THR A 179 -45.47 -6.30 -12.71
CA THR A 179 -45.98 -5.22 -13.59
C THR A 179 -46.27 -5.72 -15.00
N GLU A 180 -45.44 -6.57 -15.58
CA GLU A 180 -45.68 -7.21 -16.88
C GLU A 180 -46.91 -8.13 -16.84
N ALA A 181 -47.12 -8.88 -15.77
CA ALA A 181 -48.30 -9.73 -15.61
C ALA A 181 -49.58 -8.88 -15.59
N VAL A 182 -49.58 -7.79 -14.85
CA VAL A 182 -50.69 -6.83 -14.80
C VAL A 182 -50.96 -6.21 -16.17
N SER A 183 -49.94 -5.81 -16.90
CA SER A 183 -50.06 -5.28 -18.27
C SER A 183 -50.71 -6.26 -19.26
N ARG A 184 -50.49 -7.57 -19.03
CA ARG A 184 -51.14 -8.64 -19.82
C ARG A 184 -52.52 -9.03 -19.34
N GLY A 185 -53.05 -8.34 -18.33
CA GLY A 185 -54.41 -8.59 -17.78
C GLY A 185 -54.43 -9.53 -16.57
N ASP A 186 -53.32 -10.12 -16.17
CA ASP A 186 -53.26 -10.96 -14.97
C ASP A 186 -53.11 -10.09 -13.71
N ARG A 187 -54.24 -9.75 -13.10
CA ARG A 187 -54.30 -8.91 -11.89
C ARG A 187 -54.24 -9.73 -10.59
N SER A 188 -54.15 -11.06 -10.68
CA SER A 188 -54.14 -11.94 -9.50
C SER A 188 -52.74 -12.06 -8.84
N LYS A 189 -51.71 -11.70 -9.60
CA LYS A 189 -50.33 -11.90 -9.14
C LYS A 189 -49.92 -10.84 -8.10
N ARG A 190 -49.58 -11.30 -6.92
CA ARG A 190 -49.12 -10.45 -5.81
C ARG A 190 -47.61 -10.60 -5.60
N MET A 191 -46.95 -9.53 -5.15
CA MET A 191 -45.56 -9.55 -4.73
C MET A 191 -45.44 -10.23 -3.36
N LYS A 192 -44.46 -11.14 -3.24
CA LYS A 192 -44.18 -11.82 -1.97
C LYS A 192 -43.44 -10.88 -1.03
N LEU A 193 -44.06 -10.57 0.09
CA LEU A 193 -43.45 -9.86 1.20
C LEU A 193 -42.51 -10.82 1.96
N SER A 194 -41.21 -10.59 1.89
CA SER A 194 -40.24 -11.35 2.67
C SER A 194 -39.66 -10.45 3.80
N PRO A 195 -39.68 -10.91 5.05
CA PRO A 195 -39.11 -10.15 6.17
C PRO A 195 -37.59 -9.88 6.05
N SER A 196 -36.94 -10.57 5.13
CA SER A 196 -35.49 -10.38 4.85
C SER A 196 -35.19 -9.26 3.86
N LEU A 197 -36.21 -8.60 3.31
CA LEU A 197 -36.03 -7.48 2.37
C LEU A 197 -35.81 -6.17 3.14
N PRO A 198 -35.05 -5.22 2.57
CA PRO A 198 -34.95 -3.87 3.11
C PRO A 198 -36.35 -3.23 3.28
N GLN A 199 -36.52 -2.41 4.29
CA GLN A 199 -37.79 -1.78 4.63
C GLN A 199 -38.42 -1.01 3.45
N ASP A 200 -37.59 -0.31 2.67
CA ASP A 200 -38.04 0.43 1.49
C ASP A 200 -38.64 -0.49 0.43
N VAL A 201 -38.06 -1.68 0.22
CA VAL A 201 -38.55 -2.68 -0.74
C VAL A 201 -39.83 -3.30 -0.22
N GLN A 202 -40.00 -3.53 1.08
CA GLN A 202 -41.23 -4.00 1.69
C GLN A 202 -42.34 -2.98 1.46
N LEU A 203 -42.08 -1.70 1.72
CA LEU A 203 -43.06 -0.62 1.51
C LEU A 203 -43.53 -0.52 0.04
N VAL A 204 -42.57 -0.62 -0.89
CA VAL A 204 -42.92 -0.64 -2.34
C VAL A 204 -43.80 -1.85 -2.68
N SER A 205 -43.45 -3.02 -2.13
CA SER A 205 -44.22 -4.25 -2.37
C SER A 205 -45.65 -4.18 -1.81
N GLU A 206 -45.83 -3.64 -0.63
CA GLU A 206 -47.14 -3.40 0.00
C GLU A 206 -47.97 -2.40 -0.81
N THR A 207 -47.36 -1.27 -1.18
CA THR A 207 -48.00 -0.23 -1.97
C THR A 207 -48.46 -0.76 -3.35
N PHE A 208 -47.59 -1.56 -3.98
CA PHE A 208 -47.90 -2.19 -5.24
C PHE A 208 -49.09 -3.18 -5.11
N ASN A 209 -49.06 -4.05 -4.11
CA ASN A 209 -50.16 -4.99 -3.85
C ASN A 209 -51.47 -4.26 -3.58
N LYS A 210 -51.47 -3.17 -2.81
CA LYS A 210 -52.63 -2.33 -2.53
C LYS A 210 -53.17 -1.65 -3.80
N MET A 211 -52.28 -1.20 -4.69
CA MET A 211 -52.68 -0.68 -6.00
C MET A 211 -53.40 -1.77 -6.83
N LEU A 212 -52.88 -3.01 -6.82
CA LEU A 212 -53.49 -4.13 -7.52
C LEU A 212 -54.90 -4.48 -6.96
N ASP A 213 -55.07 -4.44 -5.64
CA ASP A 213 -56.35 -4.67 -4.99
C ASP A 213 -57.39 -3.62 -5.45
N ASN A 214 -56.99 -2.34 -5.47
CA ASN A 214 -57.85 -1.26 -5.96
C ASN A 214 -58.20 -1.40 -7.46
N LEU A 215 -57.23 -1.80 -8.30
CA LEU A 215 -57.46 -2.05 -9.73
C LEU A 215 -58.39 -3.24 -9.96
N GLN A 216 -58.28 -4.28 -9.15
CA GLN A 216 -59.14 -5.44 -9.23
C GLN A 216 -60.57 -5.07 -8.84
N ALA A 217 -60.78 -4.39 -7.72
CA ALA A 217 -62.08 -3.92 -7.25
C ALA A 217 -62.76 -3.00 -8.27
N ALA A 218 -62.02 -2.03 -8.83
CA ALA A 218 -62.55 -1.16 -9.87
C ALA A 218 -62.97 -1.93 -11.17
N SER A 219 -62.19 -2.97 -11.50
CA SER A 219 -62.53 -3.82 -12.66
C SER A 219 -63.80 -4.66 -12.44
N GLU A 220 -63.98 -5.21 -11.24
CA GLU A 220 -65.17 -5.96 -10.86
C GLU A 220 -66.39 -5.04 -10.86
N GLU A 221 -66.28 -3.84 -10.31
CA GLU A 221 -67.37 -2.85 -10.34
C GLU A 221 -67.73 -2.45 -11.76
N LEU A 222 -66.77 -2.21 -12.63
CA LEU A 222 -67.05 -1.92 -14.05
C LEU A 222 -67.72 -3.08 -14.76
N GLN A 223 -67.37 -4.31 -14.44
CA GLN A 223 -68.00 -5.50 -15.03
C GLN A 223 -69.44 -5.63 -14.56
N ASP A 224 -69.73 -5.42 -13.28
CA ASP A 224 -71.08 -5.40 -12.74
C ASP A 224 -71.92 -4.28 -13.37
N TRP A 225 -71.38 -3.09 -13.54
CA TRP A 225 -72.00 -1.97 -14.22
C TRP A 225 -72.36 -2.33 -15.70
N SER A 226 -71.39 -2.96 -16.40
CA SER A 226 -71.63 -3.41 -17.79
C SER A 226 -72.77 -4.40 -17.89
N GLN A 227 -72.83 -5.39 -17.00
CA GLN A 227 -73.88 -6.40 -16.92
C GLN A 227 -75.26 -5.75 -16.64
N GLN A 228 -75.30 -4.86 -15.65
CA GLN A 228 -76.56 -4.13 -15.33
C GLN A 228 -77.05 -3.27 -16.50
N LEU A 229 -76.11 -2.68 -17.26
CA LEU A 229 -76.41 -1.88 -18.43
C LEU A 229 -76.99 -2.76 -19.55
N GLU A 230 -76.41 -3.92 -19.83
CA GLU A 230 -76.90 -4.89 -20.80
C GLU A 230 -78.25 -5.34 -20.44
N ASP A 231 -78.51 -5.71 -19.18
CA ASP A 231 -79.85 -6.13 -18.70
C ASP A 231 -80.88 -5.02 -18.87
N LYS A 232 -80.51 -3.76 -18.56
CA LYS A 232 -81.41 -2.61 -18.78
C LYS A 232 -81.72 -2.36 -20.25
N VAL A 233 -80.72 -2.47 -21.12
CA VAL A 233 -80.89 -2.30 -22.58
C VAL A 233 -81.81 -3.41 -23.13
N GLN A 234 -81.56 -4.66 -22.72
CA GLN A 234 -82.39 -5.79 -23.13
C GLN A 234 -83.85 -5.57 -22.74
N LYS A 235 -84.10 -5.22 -21.47
CA LYS A 235 -85.47 -4.97 -20.95
C LYS A 235 -86.21 -3.83 -21.69
N LYS A 236 -85.44 -2.73 -21.95
CA LYS A 236 -86.02 -1.62 -22.75
C LYS A 236 -86.25 -1.99 -24.19
N SER A 237 -85.48 -2.85 -24.82
CA SER A 237 -85.71 -3.36 -26.18
C SER A 237 -86.96 -4.24 -26.23
N GLU A 238 -87.14 -5.09 -25.23
CA GLU A 238 -88.36 -5.91 -25.11
C GLU A 238 -89.60 -5.06 -24.92
N GLU A 239 -89.63 -4.06 -24.03
CA GLU A 239 -90.74 -3.11 -23.86
C GLU A 239 -91.06 -2.36 -25.14
N LEU A 240 -90.05 -1.89 -25.88
CA LEU A 240 -90.28 -1.22 -27.18
C LEU A 240 -90.88 -2.15 -28.25
N THR A 241 -90.48 -3.40 -28.28
CA THR A 241 -90.97 -4.40 -29.23
C THR A 241 -92.40 -4.75 -28.93
N GLU A 242 -92.84 -4.73 -27.67
CA GLU A 242 -94.18 -4.99 -27.23
C GLU A 242 -95.10 -3.81 -27.63
N ILE A 243 -94.68 -2.56 -27.44
CA ILE A 243 -95.41 -1.35 -27.84
C ILE A 243 -95.61 -1.25 -29.38
N GLN A 244 -94.69 -1.80 -30.18
CA GLN A 244 -94.78 -1.80 -31.64
C GLN A 244 -95.77 -2.87 -32.19
N LYS A 245 -96.21 -3.82 -31.37
CA LYS A 245 -97.19 -4.87 -31.77
C LYS A 245 -98.64 -4.54 -31.48
N GLU A 246 -98.84 -3.50 -30.69
CA GLU A 246 -100.17 -2.89 -30.52
C GLU A 246 -100.45 -1.88 -31.61
#